data_a80163163a45bb34be7c04b3d91c751d
#
_entry.id   a80163163a45bb34be7c04b3d91c751d
#
_cell.length_a   1.000
_cell.length_b   1.000
_cell.length_c   1.000
_cell.angle_alpha   90.00
_cell.angle_beta   90.00
_cell.angle_gamma   90.00
#
_symmetry.space_group_name_H-M   'P 1'
#
loop_
_entity.id
_entity.type
_entity.pdbx_description
1 polymer ?
#
loop_
_entity_poly.entity_id
_entity_poly.type
_entity_poly.pdbx_seq_one_letter_code
_entity_poly.pdbx_strand_id
1 'polypeptide(L)'
;MTELRADAQRNLGRVLDAATEVFAASGPDASIDEIARLAGVGHGTVFRRFPTKDDLMFAVIERHVEEMCRVAEEALAADDPGKAFFDFVWRLAELNMSTPGLHRCVVHCGDKPGAAELEKLAERRASRSLLALTCF
;
A
#
# COMPACT_ATOMS: atom_id res chain seq x y z
N MET A 1 7.28 -25.55 -12.44
CA MET A 1 6.56 -24.31 -12.84
C MET A 1 5.83 -23.64 -11.69
N THR A 2 5.17 -24.37 -10.81
CA THR A 2 4.44 -23.81 -9.64
C THR A 2 5.36 -23.26 -8.56
N GLU A 3 6.48 -23.88 -8.27
CA GLU A 3 7.46 -23.45 -7.26
C GLU A 3 8.15 -22.12 -7.62
N LEU A 4 8.58 -21.95 -8.87
CA LEU A 4 9.20 -20.70 -9.33
C LEU A 4 8.25 -19.50 -9.26
N ARG A 5 6.95 -19.72 -9.48
CA ARG A 5 5.93 -18.67 -9.32
C ARG A 5 5.71 -18.35 -7.85
N ALA A 6 5.69 -19.34 -6.99
CA ALA A 6 5.54 -19.16 -5.55
C ALA A 6 6.76 -18.42 -4.95
N ASP A 7 7.97 -18.73 -5.40
CA ASP A 7 9.19 -18.03 -5.00
C ASP A 7 9.21 -16.58 -5.47
N ALA A 8 8.81 -16.33 -6.71
CA ALA A 8 8.70 -14.96 -7.24
C ALA A 8 7.68 -14.13 -6.47
N GLN A 9 6.58 -14.75 -6.06
CA GLN A 9 5.53 -14.09 -5.29
C GLN A 9 5.96 -13.81 -3.84
N ARG A 10 6.67 -14.77 -3.21
CA ARG A 10 7.31 -14.55 -1.89
C ARG A 10 8.34 -13.42 -1.93
N ASN A 11 9.19 -13.40 -2.95
CA ASN A 11 10.17 -12.34 -3.14
C ASN A 11 9.52 -10.97 -3.36
N LEU A 12 8.43 -10.90 -4.13
CA LEU A 12 7.66 -9.68 -4.32
C LEU A 12 7.09 -9.17 -2.99
N GLY A 13 6.49 -10.05 -2.18
CA GLY A 13 6.01 -9.70 -0.84
C GLY A 13 7.11 -9.10 0.03
N ARG A 14 8.28 -9.77 0.10
CA ARG A 14 9.44 -9.28 0.86
C ARG A 14 9.95 -7.92 0.38
N VAL A 15 9.97 -7.68 -0.92
CA VAL A 15 10.36 -6.38 -1.49
C VAL A 15 9.37 -5.29 -1.09
N LEU A 16 8.07 -5.55 -1.18
CA LEU A 16 7.04 -4.59 -0.79
C LEU A 16 7.02 -4.32 0.72
N ASP A 17 7.26 -5.33 1.56
CA ASP A 17 7.38 -5.17 3.02
C ASP A 17 8.58 -4.28 3.37
N ALA A 18 9.75 -4.59 2.82
CA ALA A 18 10.96 -3.81 3.01
C ALA A 18 10.81 -2.37 2.47
N ALA A 19 10.20 -2.22 1.29
CA ALA A 19 9.93 -0.92 0.70
C ALA A 19 8.98 -0.08 1.56
N THR A 20 7.93 -0.70 2.13
CA THR A 20 7.02 -0.02 3.05
C THR A 20 7.76 0.53 4.26
N GLU A 21 8.63 -0.28 4.88
CA GLU A 21 9.43 0.14 6.04
C GLU A 21 10.38 1.30 5.69
N VAL A 22 11.15 1.18 4.62
CA VAL A 22 12.14 2.20 4.22
C VAL A 22 11.46 3.49 3.75
N PHE A 23 10.38 3.40 2.97
CA PHE A 23 9.61 4.58 2.58
C PHE A 23 8.87 5.24 3.75
N ALA A 24 8.39 4.44 4.72
CA ALA A 24 7.78 4.98 5.94
C ALA A 24 8.77 5.83 6.75
N ALA A 25 10.03 5.43 6.82
CA ALA A 25 11.09 6.14 7.52
C ALA A 25 11.63 7.33 6.71
N SER A 26 12.00 7.11 5.45
CA SER A 26 12.78 8.04 4.62
C SER A 26 11.95 8.80 3.59
N GLY A 27 10.72 8.37 3.31
CA GLY A 27 9.89 8.97 2.26
C GLY A 27 10.49 8.78 0.87
N PRO A 28 10.33 9.78 -0.04
CA PRO A 28 10.84 9.70 -1.41
C PRO A 28 12.36 9.56 -1.52
N ASP A 29 13.10 9.91 -0.47
CA ASP A 29 14.56 9.83 -0.42
C ASP A 29 15.09 8.41 -0.13
N ALA A 30 14.20 7.45 0.11
CA ALA A 30 14.52 6.05 0.37
C ALA A 30 15.47 5.45 -0.68
N SER A 31 16.44 4.65 -0.22
CA SER A 31 17.41 3.97 -1.07
C SER A 31 16.90 2.62 -1.54
N ILE A 32 16.95 2.37 -2.85
CA ILE A 32 16.62 1.06 -3.44
C ILE A 32 17.60 -0.02 -2.96
N ASP A 33 18.88 0.32 -2.76
CA ASP A 33 19.88 -0.62 -2.23
C ASP A 33 19.55 -1.07 -0.80
N GLU A 34 19.06 -0.15 0.03
CA GLU A 34 18.61 -0.47 1.38
C GLU A 34 17.38 -1.38 1.35
N ILE A 35 16.41 -1.09 0.48
CA ILE A 35 15.22 -1.92 0.27
C ILE A 35 15.62 -3.33 -0.17
N ALA A 36 16.50 -3.47 -1.16
CA ALA A 36 16.97 -4.75 -1.67
C ALA A 36 17.70 -5.56 -0.57
N ARG A 37 18.57 -4.90 0.21
CA ARG A 37 19.27 -5.50 1.34
C ARG A 37 18.30 -5.99 2.42
N LEU A 38 17.32 -5.17 2.80
CA LEU A 38 16.32 -5.52 3.82
C LEU A 38 15.41 -6.66 3.32
N ALA A 39 15.03 -6.66 2.06
CA ALA A 39 14.25 -7.73 1.45
C ALA A 39 15.05 -9.03 1.26
N GLY A 40 16.38 -9.00 1.37
CA GLY A 40 17.26 -10.15 1.12
C GLY A 40 17.23 -10.59 -0.35
N VAL A 41 17.14 -9.65 -1.28
CA VAL A 41 17.16 -9.90 -2.73
C VAL A 41 18.24 -9.04 -3.39
N GLY A 42 18.66 -9.44 -4.59
CA GLY A 42 19.60 -8.62 -5.37
C GLY A 42 18.91 -7.37 -5.92
N HIS A 43 19.68 -6.26 -6.04
CA HIS A 43 19.25 -4.99 -6.64
C HIS A 43 18.57 -5.18 -8.01
N GLY A 44 19.17 -6.01 -8.89
CA GLY A 44 18.59 -6.34 -10.19
C GLY A 44 17.24 -7.06 -10.13
N THR A 45 16.93 -7.75 -9.02
CA THR A 45 15.62 -8.39 -8.81
C THR A 45 14.55 -7.34 -8.56
N VAL A 46 14.87 -6.29 -7.81
CA VAL A 46 13.97 -5.16 -7.57
C VAL A 46 13.68 -4.43 -8.88
N PHE A 47 14.73 -4.03 -9.63
CA PHE A 47 14.59 -3.30 -10.89
C PHE A 47 13.90 -4.08 -12.00
N ARG A 48 14.03 -5.40 -12.01
CA ARG A 48 13.31 -6.25 -12.98
C ARG A 48 11.80 -6.17 -12.80
N ARG A 49 11.35 -5.98 -11.57
CA ARG A 49 9.92 -5.90 -11.23
C ARG A 49 9.41 -4.45 -11.22
N PHE A 50 10.25 -3.53 -10.77
CA PHE A 50 9.96 -2.10 -10.66
C PHE A 50 11.08 -1.32 -11.37
N PRO A 51 10.90 -0.99 -12.66
CA PRO A 51 11.94 -0.34 -13.48
C PRO A 51 12.42 1.00 -12.92
N THR A 52 11.57 1.71 -12.19
CA THR A 52 11.91 2.97 -11.51
C THR A 52 11.59 2.91 -10.01
N LYS A 53 12.20 3.82 -9.25
CA LYS A 53 11.86 3.99 -7.82
C LYS A 53 10.40 4.43 -7.65
N ASP A 54 9.89 5.23 -8.57
CA ASP A 54 8.50 5.67 -8.55
C ASP A 54 7.53 4.49 -8.74
N ASP A 55 7.84 3.53 -9.61
CA ASP A 55 7.01 2.32 -9.77
C ASP A 55 6.91 1.52 -8.47
N LEU A 56 8.02 1.38 -7.75
CA LEU A 56 8.02 0.72 -6.45
C LEU A 56 7.24 1.54 -5.41
N MET A 57 7.39 2.86 -5.43
CA MET A 57 6.69 3.77 -4.53
C MET A 57 5.17 3.71 -4.76
N PHE A 58 4.73 3.72 -6.02
CA PHE A 58 3.31 3.55 -6.38
C PHE A 58 2.76 2.22 -5.86
N ALA A 59 3.49 1.11 -6.02
CA ALA A 59 3.05 -0.19 -5.53
C ALA A 59 2.91 -0.24 -4.00
N VAL A 60 3.77 0.45 -3.27
CA VAL A 60 3.66 0.57 -1.81
C VAL A 60 2.47 1.43 -1.39
N ILE A 61 2.23 2.56 -2.07
CA ILE A 61 1.07 3.43 -1.83
C ILE A 61 -0.23 2.67 -2.13
N GLU A 62 -0.28 1.96 -3.27
CA GLU A 62 -1.43 1.15 -3.65
C GLU A 62 -1.79 0.14 -2.56
N ARG A 63 -0.79 -0.60 -2.04
CA ARG A 63 -0.98 -1.55 -0.94
C ARG A 63 -1.47 -0.87 0.35
N HIS A 64 -0.98 0.33 0.64
CA HIS A 64 -1.42 1.10 1.80
C HIS A 64 -2.89 1.55 1.66
N VAL A 65 -3.29 2.04 0.49
CA VAL A 65 -4.68 2.39 0.17
C VAL A 65 -5.58 1.15 0.25
N GLU A 66 -5.13 0.00 -0.24
CA GLU A 66 -5.87 -1.26 -0.11
C GLU A 66 -6.14 -1.64 1.34
N GLU A 67 -5.16 -1.50 2.21
CA GLU A 67 -5.32 -1.77 3.65
C GLU A 67 -6.30 -0.79 4.30
N MET A 68 -6.24 0.50 3.97
CA MET A 68 -7.20 1.49 4.44
C MET A 68 -8.63 1.15 4.01
N CYS A 69 -8.83 0.75 2.77
CA CYS A 69 -10.13 0.31 2.26
C CYS A 69 -10.64 -0.94 2.98
N ARG A 70 -9.76 -1.91 3.25
CA ARG A 70 -10.10 -3.13 4.00
C ARG A 70 -10.59 -2.79 5.42
N VAL A 71 -9.90 -1.89 6.11
CA VAL A 71 -10.31 -1.43 7.46
C VAL A 71 -11.68 -0.75 7.42
N ALA A 72 -11.95 0.04 6.37
CA ALA A 72 -13.25 0.66 6.18
C ALA A 72 -14.37 -0.37 5.89
N GLU A 73 -14.11 -1.36 5.04
CA GLU A 73 -15.06 -2.44 4.72
C GLU A 73 -15.40 -3.26 5.97
N GLU A 74 -14.42 -3.59 6.81
CA GLU A 74 -14.63 -4.29 8.09
C GLU A 74 -15.52 -3.47 9.05
N ALA A 75 -15.30 -2.16 9.13
CA ALA A 75 -16.10 -1.27 9.95
C ALA A 75 -17.56 -1.18 9.48
N LEU A 76 -17.77 -1.15 8.15
CA LEU A 76 -19.12 -1.13 7.56
C LEU A 76 -19.90 -2.43 7.77
N ALA A 77 -19.20 -3.57 7.87
CA ALA A 77 -19.81 -4.89 8.11
C ALA A 77 -20.06 -5.21 9.58
N ALA A 78 -19.70 -4.33 10.51
CA ALA A 78 -19.82 -4.56 11.94
C ALA A 78 -21.25 -4.37 12.46
N ASP A 79 -21.67 -5.21 13.41
CA ASP A 79 -23.02 -5.18 13.99
C ASP A 79 -23.30 -3.95 14.88
N ASP A 80 -22.25 -3.35 15.46
CA ASP A 80 -22.33 -2.13 16.28
C ASP A 80 -21.67 -0.94 15.55
N PRO A 81 -22.46 -0.11 14.87
CA PRO A 81 -21.91 1.02 14.09
C PRO A 81 -21.19 2.06 14.94
N GLY A 82 -21.62 2.26 16.19
CA GLY A 82 -20.98 3.23 17.10
C GLY A 82 -19.58 2.81 17.48
N LYS A 83 -19.42 1.56 17.94
CA LYS A 83 -18.12 0.99 18.27
C LYS A 83 -17.24 0.90 17.02
N ALA A 84 -17.78 0.42 15.90
CA ALA A 84 -17.07 0.27 14.65
C ALA A 84 -16.49 1.59 14.13
N PHE A 85 -17.20 2.70 14.29
CA PHE A 85 -16.72 4.02 13.91
C PHE A 85 -15.46 4.42 14.71
N PHE A 86 -15.48 4.25 16.02
CA PHE A 86 -14.31 4.59 16.85
C PHE A 86 -13.14 3.66 16.59
N ASP A 87 -13.39 2.35 16.44
CA ASP A 87 -12.35 1.37 16.10
C ASP A 87 -11.72 1.69 14.73
N PHE A 88 -12.53 2.09 13.75
CA PHE A 88 -12.06 2.52 12.42
C PHE A 88 -11.17 3.75 12.51
N VAL A 89 -11.62 4.81 13.19
CA VAL A 89 -10.84 6.05 13.35
C VAL A 89 -9.51 5.76 14.05
N TRP A 90 -9.54 4.92 15.09
CA TRP A 90 -8.33 4.53 15.82
C TRP A 90 -7.34 3.78 14.92
N ARG A 91 -7.80 2.74 14.22
CA ARG A 91 -6.96 1.96 13.30
C ARG A 91 -6.42 2.79 12.15
N LEU A 92 -7.23 3.70 11.62
CA LEU A 92 -6.79 4.62 10.57
C LEU A 92 -5.70 5.58 11.08
N ALA A 93 -5.85 6.08 12.31
CA ALA A 93 -4.83 6.90 12.95
C ALA A 93 -3.53 6.12 13.17
N GLU A 94 -3.58 4.91 13.72
CA GLU A 94 -2.41 4.04 13.87
C GLU A 94 -1.68 3.80 12.54
N LEU A 95 -2.44 3.47 11.49
CA LEU A 95 -1.89 3.20 10.15
C LEU A 95 -1.15 4.41 9.58
N ASN A 96 -1.71 5.61 9.75
CA ASN A 96 -1.08 6.85 9.27
C ASN A 96 0.09 7.31 10.16
N MET A 97 0.01 7.12 11.47
CA MET A 97 1.07 7.48 12.40
C MET A 97 2.28 6.57 12.31
N SER A 98 2.11 5.30 11.97
CA SER A 98 3.21 4.35 11.79
C SER A 98 3.96 4.51 10.46
N THR A 99 3.42 5.29 9.52
CA THR A 99 3.99 5.45 8.18
C THR A 99 4.14 6.92 7.73
N PRO A 100 4.79 7.80 8.51
CA PRO A 100 4.84 9.24 8.19
C PRO A 100 5.54 9.56 6.86
N GLY A 101 6.51 8.75 6.45
CA GLY A 101 7.20 8.89 5.17
C GLY A 101 6.31 8.59 3.96
N LEU A 102 5.31 7.71 4.10
CA LEU A 102 4.39 7.40 3.00
C LEU A 102 3.53 8.59 2.60
N HIS A 103 3.16 9.46 3.54
CA HIS A 103 2.46 10.71 3.20
C HIS A 103 3.31 11.59 2.28
N ARG A 104 4.62 11.69 2.53
CA ARG A 104 5.54 12.41 1.63
C ARG A 104 5.66 11.74 0.27
N CYS A 105 5.60 10.40 0.22
CA CYS A 105 5.56 9.66 -1.03
C CYS A 105 4.28 9.95 -1.84
N VAL A 106 3.12 10.01 -1.19
CA VAL A 106 1.85 10.38 -1.84
C VAL A 106 1.94 11.77 -2.45
N VAL A 107 2.44 12.76 -1.69
CA VAL A 107 2.64 14.13 -2.20
C VAL A 107 3.63 14.14 -3.37
N HIS A 108 4.76 13.43 -3.25
CA HIS A 108 5.76 13.31 -4.33
C HIS A 108 5.21 12.68 -5.61
N CYS A 109 4.31 11.70 -5.46
CA CYS A 109 3.68 11.01 -6.59
C CYS A 109 2.49 11.75 -7.19
N GLY A 110 1.92 12.73 -6.47
CA GLY A 110 0.68 13.40 -6.85
C GLY A 110 0.70 14.06 -8.23
N ASP A 111 1.85 14.58 -8.65
CA ASP A 111 2.04 15.22 -9.97
C ASP A 111 2.56 14.25 -11.05
N LYS A 112 2.66 12.95 -10.75
CA LYS A 112 3.24 11.96 -11.67
C LYS A 112 2.17 11.18 -12.43
N PRO A 113 2.50 10.63 -13.62
CA PRO A 113 1.51 9.92 -14.47
C PRO A 113 0.79 8.75 -13.77
N GLY A 114 1.40 8.11 -12.78
CA GLY A 114 0.80 7.03 -12.00
C GLY A 114 -0.26 7.47 -10.99
N ALA A 115 -0.33 8.75 -10.62
CA ALA A 115 -1.26 9.26 -9.61
C ALA A 115 -2.73 9.04 -10.00
N ALA A 116 -3.07 9.25 -11.26
CA ALA A 116 -4.43 9.03 -11.78
C ALA A 116 -4.91 7.57 -11.63
N GLU A 117 -4.01 6.60 -11.65
CA GLU A 117 -4.37 5.19 -11.48
C GLU A 117 -4.64 4.87 -10.01
N LEU A 118 -3.91 5.47 -9.07
CA LEU A 118 -4.18 5.38 -7.63
C LEU A 118 -5.53 6.00 -7.26
N GLU A 119 -5.86 7.14 -7.85
CA GLU A 119 -7.14 7.82 -7.66
C GLU A 119 -8.30 6.94 -8.15
N LYS A 120 -8.19 6.38 -9.36
CA LYS A 120 -9.17 5.42 -9.90
C LYS A 120 -9.30 4.16 -9.04
N LEU A 121 -8.20 3.67 -8.46
CA LEU A 121 -8.24 2.51 -7.58
C LEU A 121 -9.05 2.83 -6.32
N ALA A 122 -8.79 3.98 -5.70
CA ALA A 122 -9.53 4.44 -4.52
C ALA A 122 -11.03 4.64 -4.83
N GLU A 123 -11.35 5.26 -5.95
CA GLU A 123 -12.73 5.45 -6.42
C GLU A 123 -13.46 4.11 -6.67
N ARG A 124 -12.83 3.17 -7.37
CA ARG A 124 -13.42 1.85 -7.66
C ARG A 124 -13.70 1.07 -6.38
N ARG A 125 -12.84 1.18 -5.37
CA ARG A 125 -13.03 0.51 -4.09
C ARG A 125 -14.10 1.19 -3.25
N ALA A 126 -14.09 2.52 -3.17
CA ALA A 126 -15.14 3.29 -2.50
C ALA A 126 -16.53 3.00 -3.10
N SER A 127 -16.63 2.93 -4.42
CA SER A 127 -17.88 2.59 -5.13
C SER A 127 -18.35 1.18 -4.82
N ARG A 128 -17.45 0.19 -4.68
CA ARG A 128 -17.81 -1.18 -4.29
C ARG A 128 -18.36 -1.23 -2.88
N SER A 129 -17.74 -0.52 -1.94
CA SER A 129 -18.21 -0.46 -0.55
C SER A 129 -19.58 0.22 -0.45
N LEU A 130 -19.84 1.27 -1.25
CA LEU A 130 -21.14 1.93 -1.33
C LEU A 130 -22.22 1.03 -1.96
N LEU A 131 -21.89 0.29 -3.02
CA LEU A 131 -22.81 -0.67 -3.65
C LEU A 131 -23.17 -1.83 -2.70
N ALA A 132 -22.26 -2.29 -1.88
CA ALA A 132 -22.54 -3.31 -0.87
C ALA A 132 -23.56 -2.81 0.18
N LEU A 133 -23.56 -1.51 0.50
CA LEU A 133 -24.53 -0.89 1.41
C LEU A 133 -25.91 -0.70 0.82
N THR A 134 -26.05 -0.64 -0.51
CA THR A 134 -27.35 -0.44 -1.21
C THR A 134 -28.06 -1.76 -1.53
N CYS A 135 -27.42 -2.91 -1.25
CA CYS A 135 -28.01 -4.24 -1.48
C CYS A 135 -28.64 -4.88 -0.23
N PHE A 136 -28.87 -4.09 0.85
CA PHE A 136 -29.61 -4.54 2.03
C PHE A 136 -30.93 -3.79 2.19
#